data_4f70b472ec2aa05fd18783cce0b3f6df
#
_entry.id   4f70b472ec2aa05fd18783cce0b3f6df
#
_cell.length_a   1.000
_cell.length_b   1.000
_cell.length_c   1.000
_cell.angle_alpha   90.00
_cell.angle_beta   90.00
_cell.angle_gamma   90.00
#
_symmetry.space_group_name_H-M   'P 1'
#
loop_
_entity.id
_entity.type
_entity.pdbx_description
1 polymer ?
#
loop_
_entity_poly.entity_id
_entity_poly.type
_entity_poly.pdbx_seq_one_letter_code
_entity_poly.pdbx_strand_id
1 'polypeptide(L)'
;MTGWELRIWRKSMLWSREKAAREFGVTQRTWHAWENAEQVDVTVWRTTQALSVRDLLPHMQGMRKADIIRRLENERKRKLTAVCSHQTRIGNLDAHLI
;
A
#
# COMPACT_ATOMS: atom_id res chain seq x y z
N MET A 1 3.66 -9.64 -0.01
CA MET A 1 2.60 -8.98 0.80
C MET A 1 1.76 -10.04 1.49
N THR A 2 1.49 -9.84 2.77
CA THR A 2 0.57 -10.70 3.52
C THR A 2 -0.86 -10.21 3.34
N GLY A 3 -1.83 -11.09 3.65
CA GLY A 3 -3.24 -10.69 3.62
C GLY A 3 -3.55 -9.59 4.62
N TRP A 4 -2.87 -9.60 5.76
CA TRP A 4 -3.03 -8.56 6.77
C TRP A 4 -2.56 -7.19 6.25
N GLU A 5 -1.44 -7.16 5.54
CA GLU A 5 -0.94 -5.95 4.91
C GLU A 5 -1.92 -5.42 3.87
N LEU A 6 -2.51 -6.32 3.09
CA LEU A 6 -3.53 -5.96 2.12
C LEU A 6 -4.75 -5.32 2.80
N ARG A 7 -5.16 -5.86 3.93
CA ARG A 7 -6.26 -5.31 4.72
C ARG A 7 -5.94 -3.89 5.21
N ILE A 8 -4.73 -3.67 5.72
CA ILE A 8 -4.29 -2.36 6.18
C ILE A 8 -4.26 -1.37 5.01
N TRP A 9 -3.75 -1.81 3.87
CA TRP A 9 -3.74 -0.98 2.66
C TRP A 9 -5.15 -0.55 2.27
N ARG A 10 -6.09 -1.50 2.25
CA ARG A 10 -7.49 -1.19 1.91
C ARG A 10 -8.07 -0.14 2.85
N LYS A 11 -7.83 -0.30 4.15
CA LYS A 11 -8.30 0.66 5.14
C LYS A 11 -7.68 2.04 4.95
N SER A 12 -6.41 2.08 4.56
CA SER A 12 -5.73 3.35 4.30
C SER A 12 -6.33 4.10 3.11
N MET A 13 -6.93 3.36 2.17
CA MET A 13 -7.63 3.94 1.02
C MET A 13 -9.06 4.35 1.37
N LEU A 14 -9.52 4.06 2.59
CA LEU A 14 -10.89 4.29 3.04
C LEU A 14 -11.91 3.51 2.21
N TRP A 15 -11.54 2.33 1.77
CA TRP A 15 -12.40 1.47 0.95
C TRP A 15 -13.05 0.38 1.79
N SER A 16 -14.31 0.05 1.44
CA SER A 16 -14.95 -1.17 1.91
C SER A 16 -14.37 -2.37 1.13
N ARG A 17 -14.62 -3.58 1.65
CA ARG A 17 -14.23 -4.80 0.93
C ARG A 17 -14.93 -4.89 -0.43
N GLU A 18 -16.19 -4.47 -0.48
CA GLU A 18 -16.96 -4.46 -1.72
C GLU A 18 -16.30 -3.56 -2.76
N LYS A 19 -15.91 -2.35 -2.37
CA LYS A 19 -15.24 -1.43 -3.28
C LYS A 19 -13.90 -1.98 -3.74
N ALA A 20 -13.12 -2.52 -2.81
CA ALA A 20 -11.81 -3.09 -3.14
C ALA A 20 -11.94 -4.24 -4.13
N ALA A 21 -12.89 -5.14 -3.90
CA ALA A 21 -13.16 -6.25 -4.81
C ALA A 21 -13.52 -5.75 -6.20
N ARG A 22 -14.35 -4.72 -6.27
CA ARG A 22 -14.76 -4.12 -7.54
C ARG A 22 -13.58 -3.52 -8.29
N GLU A 23 -12.73 -2.80 -7.58
CA GLU A 23 -11.56 -2.16 -8.18
C GLU A 23 -10.54 -3.19 -8.70
N PHE A 24 -10.46 -4.35 -8.04
CA PHE A 24 -9.57 -5.43 -8.45
C PHE A 24 -10.23 -6.41 -9.44
N GLY A 25 -11.51 -6.22 -9.74
CA GLY A 25 -12.23 -7.10 -10.67
C GLY A 25 -12.47 -8.49 -10.14
N VAL A 26 -12.63 -8.64 -8.83
CA VAL A 26 -12.88 -9.94 -8.17
C VAL A 26 -14.14 -9.85 -7.31
N THR A 27 -14.59 -11.01 -6.83
CA THR A 27 -15.74 -11.05 -5.92
C THR A 27 -15.31 -10.68 -4.51
N GLN A 28 -16.27 -10.26 -3.67
CA GLN A 28 -16.00 -9.98 -2.27
C GLN A 28 -15.44 -11.21 -1.55
N ARG A 29 -15.91 -12.39 -1.93
CA ARG A 29 -15.45 -13.65 -1.35
C ARG A 29 -13.95 -13.86 -1.65
N THR A 30 -13.53 -13.62 -2.87
CA THR A 30 -12.12 -13.71 -3.26
C THR A 30 -11.29 -12.69 -2.51
N TRP A 31 -11.76 -11.45 -2.41
CA TRP A 31 -11.07 -10.41 -1.67
C TRP A 31 -10.89 -10.80 -0.20
N HIS A 32 -11.95 -11.30 0.42
CA HIS A 32 -11.91 -11.74 1.80
C HIS A 32 -10.89 -12.86 2.01
N ALA A 33 -10.84 -13.81 1.08
CA ALA A 33 -9.86 -14.88 1.12
C ALA A 33 -8.42 -14.33 1.06
N TRP A 34 -8.18 -13.31 0.23
CA TRP A 34 -6.88 -12.68 0.15
C TRP A 34 -6.48 -12.02 1.46
N GLU A 35 -7.41 -11.33 2.12
CA GLU A 35 -7.12 -10.67 3.39
C GLU A 35 -6.81 -11.64 4.53
N ASN A 36 -7.24 -12.89 4.40
CA ASN A 36 -6.99 -13.94 5.38
C ASN A 36 -5.83 -14.86 5.00
N ALA A 37 -5.22 -14.67 3.84
CA ALA A 37 -4.11 -15.48 3.38
C ALA A 37 -2.80 -15.06 4.06
N GLU A 38 -1.89 -16.02 4.23
CA GLU A 38 -0.55 -15.71 4.75
C GLU A 38 0.25 -14.92 3.74
N GLN A 39 0.12 -15.26 2.46
CA GLN A 39 0.79 -14.56 1.37
C GLN A 39 -0.19 -14.29 0.25
N VAL A 40 -0.09 -13.11 -0.32
CA VAL A 40 -0.90 -12.68 -1.44
C VAL A 40 0.01 -12.61 -2.67
N ASP A 41 -0.56 -12.96 -3.83
CA ASP A 41 0.18 -12.96 -5.09
C ASP A 41 0.83 -11.59 -5.35
N VAL A 42 2.01 -11.62 -5.95
CA VAL A 42 2.77 -10.42 -6.30
C VAL A 42 1.97 -9.51 -7.24
N THR A 43 1.11 -10.07 -8.08
CA THR A 43 0.25 -9.29 -8.97
C THR A 43 -0.69 -8.39 -8.18
N VAL A 44 -1.24 -8.89 -7.08
CA VAL A 44 -2.10 -8.12 -6.19
C VAL A 44 -1.31 -6.98 -5.55
N TRP A 45 -0.11 -7.28 -5.08
CA TRP A 45 0.76 -6.27 -4.49
C TRP A 45 1.08 -5.15 -5.48
N ARG A 46 1.42 -5.51 -6.71
CA ARG A 46 1.71 -4.52 -7.77
C ARG A 46 0.48 -3.65 -8.07
N THR A 47 -0.69 -4.25 -8.05
CA THR A 47 -1.94 -3.52 -8.26
C THR A 47 -2.18 -2.52 -7.14
N THR A 48 -1.88 -2.87 -5.89
CA THR A 48 -2.00 -1.90 -4.77
C THR A 48 -1.08 -0.71 -4.98
N GLN A 49 0.13 -0.94 -5.49
CA GLN A 49 1.08 0.12 -5.79
C GLN A 49 0.54 1.06 -6.88
N ALA A 50 0.03 0.49 -7.96
CA ALA A 50 -0.53 1.27 -9.07
C ALA A 50 -1.73 2.10 -8.62
N LEU A 51 -2.61 1.54 -7.82
CA LEU A 51 -3.79 2.25 -7.32
C LEU A 51 -3.40 3.34 -6.34
N SER A 52 -2.37 3.14 -5.53
CA SER A 52 -1.86 4.16 -4.61
C SER A 52 -1.32 5.36 -5.39
N VAL A 53 -0.60 5.11 -6.47
CA VAL A 53 -0.09 6.19 -7.34
C VAL A 53 -1.25 6.95 -7.99
N ARG A 54 -2.24 6.22 -8.51
CA ARG A 54 -3.42 6.83 -9.12
C ARG A 54 -4.15 7.76 -8.14
N ASP A 55 -4.27 7.33 -6.89
CA ASP A 55 -4.94 8.12 -5.86
C ASP A 55 -4.18 9.41 -5.54
N LEU A 56 -2.86 9.40 -5.68
CA LEU A 56 -2.03 10.55 -5.40
C LEU A 56 -1.89 11.53 -6.57
N LEU A 57 -2.19 11.10 -7.80
CA LEU A 57 -2.01 11.92 -8.99
C LEU A 57 -2.67 13.29 -8.91
N PRO A 58 -3.92 13.44 -8.43
CA PRO A 58 -4.54 14.76 -8.34
C PRO A 58 -3.75 15.74 -7.45
N HIS A 59 -3.06 15.22 -6.44
CA HIS A 59 -2.27 16.04 -5.52
C HIS A 59 -0.89 16.35 -6.07
N MET A 60 -0.49 15.70 -7.15
CA MET A 60 0.82 15.87 -7.76
C MET A 60 0.82 16.84 -8.93
N GLN A 61 -0.35 17.30 -9.36
CA GLN A 61 -0.45 18.25 -10.45
C GLN A 61 0.27 19.56 -10.10
N GLY A 62 1.15 19.99 -10.99
CA GLY A 62 1.95 21.19 -10.77
C GLY A 62 3.17 21.00 -9.89
N MET A 63 3.38 19.82 -9.34
CA MET A 63 4.56 19.53 -8.55
C MET A 63 5.75 19.20 -9.44
N ARG A 64 6.95 19.58 -8.98
CA ARG A 64 8.18 19.21 -9.67
C ARG A 64 8.43 17.70 -9.49
N LYS A 65 9.17 17.13 -10.44
CA LYS A 65 9.47 15.69 -10.43
C LYS A 65 10.10 15.24 -9.11
N ALA A 66 11.04 16.02 -8.57
CA ALA A 66 11.69 15.68 -7.31
C ALA A 66 10.70 15.64 -6.14
N ASP A 67 9.74 16.56 -6.13
CA ASP A 67 8.71 16.62 -5.09
C ASP A 67 7.76 15.44 -5.18
N ILE A 68 7.42 15.03 -6.40
CA ILE A 68 6.57 13.86 -6.64
C ILE A 68 7.26 12.61 -6.10
N ILE A 69 8.53 12.41 -6.42
CA ILE A 69 9.31 11.26 -5.95
C ILE A 69 9.36 11.25 -4.43
N ARG A 70 9.63 12.38 -3.81
CA ARG A 70 9.70 12.51 -2.35
C ARG A 70 8.37 12.11 -1.72
N ARG A 71 7.25 12.58 -2.27
CA ARG A 71 5.94 12.26 -1.74
C ARG A 71 5.62 10.77 -1.82
N LEU A 72 5.97 10.13 -2.93
CA LEU A 72 5.78 8.68 -3.10
C LEU A 72 6.61 7.89 -2.09
N GLU A 73 7.85 8.30 -1.86
CA GLU A 73 8.71 7.66 -0.87
C GLU A 73 8.16 7.82 0.55
N ASN A 74 7.66 8.99 0.89
CA ASN A 74 7.07 9.26 2.20
C ASN A 74 5.82 8.40 2.43
N GLU A 75 4.96 8.27 1.44
CA GLU A 75 3.78 7.41 1.52
C GLU A 75 4.18 5.95 1.75
N ARG A 76 5.18 5.47 1.04
CA ARG A 76 5.70 4.13 1.20
C ARG A 76 6.22 3.90 2.62
N LYS A 77 7.01 4.84 3.15
CA LYS A 77 7.56 4.74 4.50
C LYS A 77 6.46 4.75 5.55
N ARG A 78 5.45 5.60 5.38
CA ARG A 78 4.34 5.69 6.32
C ARG A 78 3.58 4.36 6.39
N LYS A 79 3.30 3.75 5.25
CA LYS A 79 2.59 2.47 5.20
C LYS A 79 3.39 1.35 5.84
N LEU A 80 4.69 1.30 5.58
CA LEU A 80 5.58 0.31 6.18
C LEU A 80 5.63 0.46 7.70
N THR A 81 5.72 1.69 8.19
CA THR A 81 5.73 1.97 9.62
C THR A 81 4.44 1.51 10.28
N ALA A 82 3.29 1.75 9.65
CA ALA A 82 2.00 1.34 10.19
C ALA A 82 1.88 -0.19 10.29
N VAL A 83 2.47 -0.92 9.32
CA VAL A 83 2.40 -2.37 9.28
C VAL A 83 3.43 -3.01 10.21
N CYS A 84 4.64 -2.47 10.27
CA CYS A 84 5.79 -3.08 10.94
C CYS A 84 6.34 -2.22 12.06
N SER A 85 5.48 -1.66 12.88
CA SER A 85 5.91 -0.78 13.99
C SER A 85 6.90 -1.45 14.95
N HIS A 86 6.76 -2.76 15.16
CA HIS A 86 7.66 -3.52 16.01
C HIS A 86 9.07 -3.69 15.39
N GLN A 87 9.24 -3.36 14.11
CA GLN A 87 10.51 -3.46 13.41
C GLN A 87 11.19 -2.10 13.23
N THR A 88 10.83 -1.14 14.04
CA THR A 88 11.39 0.21 13.98
C THR A 88 12.92 0.20 14.04
N ARG A 89 13.50 -0.71 14.81
CA ARG A 89 14.94 -0.85 14.93
C ARG A 89 15.60 -1.16 13.59
N ILE A 90 14.97 -2.01 12.79
CA ILE A 90 15.47 -2.35 11.45
C ILE A 90 15.41 -1.12 10.54
N GLY A 91 14.34 -0.35 10.63
CA GLY A 91 14.22 0.88 9.88
C GLY A 91 15.31 1.89 10.22
N ASN A 92 15.69 1.97 11.48
CA ASN A 92 16.77 2.86 11.90
C ASN A 92 18.12 2.42 11.33
N LEU A 93 18.37 1.11 11.27
CA LEU A 93 19.59 0.59 10.66
C LEU A 93 19.67 0.94 9.19
N ASP A 94 18.55 0.80 8.49
CA ASP A 94 18.48 1.16 7.07
C ASP A 94 18.78 2.64 6.87
N ALA A 95 18.31 3.48 7.76
CA ALA A 95 18.58 4.92 7.70
C ALA A 95 20.08 5.21 7.85
N HIS A 96 20.80 4.42 8.63
CA HIS A 96 22.24 4.59 8.78
C HIS A 96 23.03 4.18 7.54
N LEU A 97 22.48 3.26 6.75
CA LEU A 97 23.15 2.78 5.54
C LEU A 97 23.04 3.77 4.40
N ILE A 98 22.15 4.69 4.49
CA ILE A 98 21.93 5.71 3.47
C ILE A 98 22.83 6.91 3.74
#